data_1bf27782bbc81e2fe1810e4114296234
#
_entry.id   1bf27782bbc81e2fe1810e4114296234
#
_cell.length_a   1.000
_cell.length_b   1.000
_cell.length_c   1.000
_cell.angle_alpha   90.00
_cell.angle_beta   90.00
_cell.angle_gamma   90.00
#
_symmetry.space_group_name_H-M   'P 1'
#
loop_
_entity.id
_entity.type
_entity.pdbx_description
1 polymer ?
#
loop_
_entity_poly.entity_id
_entity_poly.type
_entity_poly.pdbx_seq_one_letter_code
_entity_poly.pdbx_strand_id
1 'polypeptide(L)'
;MSRGVNKVILVGNLGQKPDMKYTQSNTAVANLSLATSESWKDKDSGDLKTKTEWHRVVYFGKLAEIAEQYLDKGSKVYVEGKLQTRKWQDQAGNDRYTTEVLGQELTMLDSRGCLLYTSDAADEQDRV
;
A
#
# COMPACT_ATOMS: atom_id res chain seq x y z
N MET A 1 -3.18 27.28 -15.02
CA MET A 1 -2.72 25.89 -14.94
C MET A 1 -3.81 25.01 -14.36
N SER A 2 -4.11 23.95 -15.04
CA SER A 2 -5.16 23.05 -14.56
C SER A 2 -4.59 22.04 -13.58
N ARG A 3 -5.42 21.61 -12.67
CA ARG A 3 -5.06 20.58 -11.70
C ARG A 3 -5.63 19.25 -12.12
N GLY A 4 -4.85 18.21 -11.92
CA GLY A 4 -5.32 16.88 -12.14
C GLY A 4 -5.67 16.22 -10.82
N VAL A 5 -6.21 15.03 -10.93
CA VAL A 5 -6.46 14.18 -9.78
C VAL A 5 -5.53 12.98 -9.88
N ASN A 6 -4.83 12.69 -8.79
CA ASN A 6 -3.97 11.52 -8.72
C ASN A 6 -4.31 10.80 -7.43
N LYS A 7 -5.17 9.80 -7.52
CA LYS A 7 -5.66 9.12 -6.34
C LYS A 7 -5.78 7.63 -6.62
N VAL A 8 -5.28 6.83 -5.69
CA VAL A 8 -5.34 5.39 -5.77
C VAL A 8 -6.00 4.87 -4.51
N ILE A 9 -6.95 3.96 -4.66
CA ILE A 9 -7.60 3.30 -3.55
C ILE A 9 -7.46 1.80 -3.77
N LEU A 10 -6.91 1.11 -2.77
CA LEU A 10 -6.70 -0.32 -2.84
C LEU A 10 -7.19 -0.97 -1.56
N VAL A 11 -7.85 -2.11 -1.70
CA VAL A 11 -8.20 -2.97 -0.57
C VAL A 11 -7.65 -4.35 -0.89
N GLY A 12 -6.81 -4.85 -0.04
CA GLY A 12 -6.19 -6.14 -0.29
C GLY A 12 -5.46 -6.67 0.91
N ASN A 13 -4.67 -7.70 0.67
CA ASN A 13 -3.94 -8.37 1.75
C ASN A 13 -2.44 -8.26 1.51
N LEU A 14 -1.70 -8.14 2.61
CA LEU A 14 -0.24 -8.08 2.52
C LEU A 14 0.32 -9.46 2.23
N GLY A 15 1.26 -9.52 1.29
CA GLY A 15 1.93 -10.75 0.97
C GLY A 15 3.04 -11.10 1.94
N GLN A 16 3.49 -10.11 2.69
CA GLN A 16 4.55 -10.29 3.67
C GLN A 16 4.51 -9.14 4.66
N LYS A 17 5.25 -9.28 5.74
CA LYS A 17 5.36 -8.21 6.72
C LYS A 17 5.94 -6.97 6.07
N PRO A 18 5.50 -5.75 6.47
CA PRO A 18 6.07 -4.53 5.91
C PRO A 18 7.59 -4.49 6.06
N ASP A 19 8.27 -4.04 5.02
CA ASP A 19 9.72 -3.92 5.01
C ASP A 19 10.07 -2.51 5.45
N MET A 20 10.69 -2.41 6.63
CA MET A 20 11.02 -1.12 7.23
C MET A 20 12.44 -0.71 6.92
N LYS A 21 12.60 0.55 6.57
CA LYS A 21 13.93 1.15 6.39
C LYS A 21 13.88 2.56 6.94
N TYR A 22 15.07 3.10 7.17
CA TYR A 22 15.18 4.48 7.65
C TYR A 22 16.10 5.24 6.70
N THR A 23 15.70 6.47 6.38
CA THR A 23 16.49 7.33 5.50
C THR A 23 17.66 7.91 6.29
N GLN A 24 18.54 8.62 5.58
CA GLN A 24 19.65 9.29 6.22
C GLN A 24 19.19 10.33 7.22
N SER A 25 18.02 10.91 6.99
CA SER A 25 17.44 11.86 7.94
C SER A 25 16.65 11.17 9.05
N ASN A 26 16.77 9.84 9.13
CA ASN A 26 16.12 9.03 10.16
C ASN A 26 14.59 9.02 10.03
N THR A 27 14.09 9.16 8.83
CA THR A 27 12.67 9.05 8.56
C THR A 27 12.30 7.60 8.27
N ALA A 28 11.28 7.09 8.94
CA ALA A 28 10.83 5.72 8.73
C ALA A 28 10.18 5.58 7.36
N VAL A 29 10.48 4.50 6.66
CA VAL A 29 9.88 4.17 5.37
C VAL A 29 9.44 2.72 5.42
N ALA A 30 8.16 2.47 5.16
CA ALA A 30 7.62 1.13 5.10
C ALA A 30 7.20 0.80 3.67
N ASN A 31 7.70 -0.33 3.17
CA ASN A 31 7.32 -0.83 1.86
C ASN A 31 6.39 -2.01 2.05
N LEU A 32 5.22 -1.95 1.42
CA LEU A 32 4.22 -2.98 1.52
C LEU A 32 4.00 -3.61 0.17
N SER A 33 3.88 -4.94 0.15
CA SER A 33 3.45 -5.68 -1.04
C SER A 33 1.99 -6.05 -0.82
N LEU A 34 1.11 -5.40 -1.56
CA LEU A 34 -0.33 -5.55 -1.38
C LEU A 34 -0.93 -6.29 -2.57
N ALA A 35 -1.64 -7.35 -2.27
CA ALA A 35 -2.28 -8.17 -3.29
C ALA A 35 -3.75 -7.83 -3.40
N THR A 36 -4.20 -7.53 -4.61
CA THR A 36 -5.62 -7.42 -4.90
C THR A 36 -5.97 -8.54 -5.87
N SER A 37 -7.07 -9.22 -5.61
CA SER A 37 -7.46 -10.36 -6.42
C SER A 37 -8.85 -10.16 -6.99
N GLU A 38 -9.01 -10.61 -8.23
CA GLU A 38 -10.28 -10.64 -8.90
C GLU A 38 -10.60 -12.06 -9.29
N SER A 39 -11.85 -12.43 -9.16
CA SER A 39 -12.29 -13.76 -9.57
C SER A 39 -13.49 -13.62 -10.50
N TRP A 40 -13.50 -14.42 -11.52
CA TRP A 40 -14.62 -14.43 -12.46
C TRP A 40 -14.83 -15.83 -12.99
N LYS A 41 -16.01 -16.07 -13.50
CA LYS A 41 -16.33 -17.36 -14.09
C LYS A 41 -16.06 -17.30 -15.59
N ASP A 42 -15.24 -18.23 -16.08
CA ASP A 42 -14.93 -18.32 -17.49
C ASP A 42 -16.17 -18.82 -18.25
N LYS A 43 -16.60 -18.07 -19.23
CA LYS A 43 -17.80 -18.43 -20.00
C LYS A 43 -17.62 -19.70 -20.82
N ASP A 44 -16.39 -19.96 -21.26
CA ASP A 44 -16.13 -21.10 -22.12
C ASP A 44 -16.02 -22.40 -21.34
N SER A 45 -15.30 -22.38 -20.24
CA SER A 45 -15.03 -23.59 -19.47
C SER A 45 -15.93 -23.74 -18.25
N GLY A 46 -16.53 -22.64 -17.81
CA GLY A 46 -17.31 -22.65 -16.59
C GLY A 46 -16.47 -22.64 -15.33
N ASP A 47 -15.16 -22.61 -15.46
CA ASP A 47 -14.26 -22.63 -14.32
C ASP A 47 -14.11 -21.25 -13.69
N LEU A 48 -13.84 -21.24 -12.39
CA LEU A 48 -13.54 -20.00 -11.70
C LEU A 48 -12.08 -19.64 -11.94
N LYS A 49 -11.86 -18.43 -12.43
CA LYS A 49 -10.52 -17.92 -12.68
C LYS A 49 -10.21 -16.82 -11.70
N THR A 50 -8.96 -16.75 -11.28
CA THR A 50 -8.51 -15.74 -10.32
C THR A 50 -7.25 -15.09 -10.85
N LYS A 51 -7.21 -13.76 -10.75
CA LYS A 51 -6.03 -12.99 -11.11
C LYS A 51 -5.64 -12.13 -9.93
N THR A 52 -4.37 -12.17 -9.57
CA THR A 52 -3.83 -11.38 -8.47
C THR A 52 -2.89 -10.34 -9.01
N GLU A 53 -3.10 -9.13 -8.57
CA GLU A 53 -2.23 -8.02 -8.93
C GLU A 53 -1.47 -7.58 -7.70
N TRP A 54 -0.15 -7.41 -7.83
CA TRP A 54 0.69 -6.99 -6.72
C TRP A 54 1.01 -5.52 -6.84
N HIS A 55 0.76 -4.79 -5.76
CA HIS A 55 0.99 -3.35 -5.72
C HIS A 55 2.07 -3.04 -4.70
N ARG A 56 2.94 -2.12 -5.06
CA ARG A 56 3.93 -1.62 -4.12
C ARG A 56 3.39 -0.34 -3.50
N VAL A 57 3.28 -0.35 -2.17
CA VAL A 57 2.78 0.80 -1.42
C VAL A 57 3.88 1.25 -0.47
N VAL A 58 4.11 2.55 -0.42
CA VAL A 58 5.16 3.12 0.41
C VAL A 58 4.54 4.11 1.37
N TYR A 59 4.85 3.97 2.65
CA TYR A 59 4.45 4.92 3.68
C TYR A 59 5.68 5.53 4.30
N PHE A 60 5.56 6.77 4.74
CA PHE A 60 6.64 7.51 5.37
C PHE A 60 6.23 7.98 6.76
N GLY A 61 7.22 8.12 7.64
CA GLY A 61 7.04 8.73 8.93
C GLY A 61 6.14 7.93 9.85
N LYS A 62 5.18 8.59 10.44
CA LYS A 62 4.35 7.94 11.44
C LYS A 62 3.51 6.81 10.86
N LEU A 63 3.00 6.97 9.64
CA LEU A 63 2.24 5.90 9.01
C LEU A 63 3.12 4.66 8.77
N ALA A 64 4.40 4.87 8.46
CA ALA A 64 5.32 3.75 8.30
C ALA A 64 5.50 3.01 9.62
N GLU A 65 5.64 3.74 10.70
CA GLU A 65 5.80 3.12 12.01
C GLU A 65 4.54 2.36 12.42
N ILE A 66 3.37 2.92 12.13
CA ILE A 66 2.12 2.24 12.41
C ILE A 66 2.00 0.96 11.61
N ALA A 67 2.36 1.02 10.33
CA ALA A 67 2.31 -0.16 9.48
C ALA A 67 3.21 -1.27 10.02
N GLU A 68 4.41 -0.90 10.42
CA GLU A 68 5.35 -1.87 10.96
C GLU A 68 4.85 -2.48 12.25
N GLN A 69 4.22 -1.68 13.08
CA GLN A 69 3.78 -2.12 14.41
C GLN A 69 2.56 -3.03 14.34
N TYR A 70 1.63 -2.77 13.44
CA TYR A 70 0.34 -3.44 13.46
C TYR A 70 0.08 -4.40 12.31
N LEU A 71 0.84 -4.30 11.21
CA LEU A 71 0.57 -5.12 10.04
C LEU A 71 1.54 -6.28 9.96
N ASP A 72 1.05 -7.38 9.40
CA ASP A 72 1.86 -8.57 9.23
C ASP A 72 1.43 -9.25 7.94
N LYS A 73 2.07 -10.37 7.62
CA LYS A 73 1.69 -11.15 6.45
C LYS A 73 0.23 -11.55 6.57
N GLY A 74 -0.52 -11.31 5.50
CA GLY A 74 -1.93 -11.67 5.46
C GLY A 74 -2.87 -10.59 5.96
N SER A 75 -2.37 -9.52 6.55
CA SER A 75 -3.23 -8.44 7.04
C SER A 75 -4.03 -7.83 5.91
N LYS A 76 -5.32 -7.60 6.17
CA LYS A 76 -6.18 -6.96 5.20
C LYS A 76 -6.24 -5.47 5.49
N VAL A 77 -6.00 -4.67 4.46
CA VAL A 77 -5.91 -3.22 4.65
C VAL A 77 -6.60 -2.47 3.53
N TYR A 78 -7.04 -1.27 3.87
CA TYR A 78 -7.49 -0.27 2.91
C TYR A 78 -6.38 0.77 2.81
N VAL A 79 -5.95 1.02 1.58
CA VAL A 79 -4.87 1.97 1.31
C VAL A 79 -5.39 3.06 0.40
N GLU A 80 -5.11 4.29 0.74
CA GLU A 80 -5.42 5.41 -0.12
C GLU A 80 -4.16 6.25 -0.28
N GLY A 81 -3.87 6.63 -1.52
CA GLY A 81 -2.68 7.40 -1.80
C GLY A 81 -2.68 7.89 -3.23
N LYS A 82 -1.49 8.09 -3.75
CA LYS A 82 -1.33 8.56 -5.12
C LYS A 82 -0.24 7.78 -5.82
N LEU A 83 -0.31 7.75 -7.15
CA LEU A 83 0.73 7.11 -7.93
C LEU A 83 1.95 8.00 -8.00
N GLN A 84 3.11 7.39 -7.88
CA GLN A 84 4.37 8.10 -7.98
C GLN A 84 5.35 7.21 -8.73
N THR A 85 6.03 7.77 -9.70
CA THR A 85 7.07 7.08 -10.43
C THR A 85 8.40 7.69 -10.05
N ARG A 86 9.35 6.86 -9.63
CA ARG A 86 10.68 7.34 -9.33
C ARG A 86 11.69 6.71 -10.28
N LYS A 87 12.70 7.46 -10.56
CA LYS A 87 13.79 7.03 -11.44
C LYS A 87 14.98 6.60 -10.59
N TRP A 88 15.60 5.51 -10.99
CA TRP A 88 16.80 5.03 -10.31
C TRP A 88 17.69 4.34 -11.32
N GLN A 89 18.91 4.06 -10.94
CA GLN A 89 19.86 3.40 -11.82
C GLN A 89 20.22 2.04 -11.25
N ASP A 90 20.26 1.03 -12.13
CA ASP A 90 20.67 -0.29 -11.69
C ASP A 90 22.18 -0.38 -11.67
N GLN A 91 22.70 -1.55 -11.32
CA GLN A 91 24.15 -1.74 -11.19
C GLN A 91 24.89 -1.56 -12.51
N ALA A 92 24.22 -1.75 -13.61
CA ALA A 92 24.83 -1.55 -14.93
C ALA A 92 24.76 -0.11 -15.41
N GLY A 93 24.16 0.78 -14.60
CA GLY A 93 24.06 2.19 -14.97
C GLY A 93 22.86 2.53 -15.83
N ASN A 94 21.96 1.58 -16.05
CA ASN A 94 20.78 1.83 -16.85
C ASN A 94 19.70 2.52 -16.03
N ASP A 95 19.00 3.47 -16.65
CA ASP A 95 17.89 4.13 -16.01
C ASP A 95 16.71 3.18 -15.87
N ARG A 96 16.16 3.14 -14.67
CA ARG A 96 14.99 2.33 -14.38
C ARG A 96 13.93 3.21 -13.75
N TYR A 97 12.68 2.78 -13.91
CA TYR A 97 11.53 3.51 -13.36
C TYR A 97 10.69 2.55 -12.56
N THR A 98 10.29 2.99 -11.38
CA THR A 98 9.40 2.20 -10.54
C THR A 98 8.18 3.03 -10.20
N THR A 99 7.00 2.50 -10.50
CA THR A 99 5.74 3.14 -10.15
C THR A 99 5.20 2.48 -8.90
N GLU A 100 4.88 3.30 -7.94
CA GLU A 100 4.41 2.81 -6.65
C GLU A 100 3.31 3.73 -6.14
N VAL A 101 2.60 3.27 -5.12
CA VAL A 101 1.57 4.07 -4.46
C VAL A 101 2.21 4.72 -3.25
N LEU A 102 2.19 6.05 -3.21
CA LEU A 102 2.63 6.78 -2.03
C LEU A 102 1.42 6.88 -1.10
N GLY A 103 1.44 6.11 -0.01
CA GLY A 103 0.30 6.01 0.87
C GLY A 103 0.07 7.26 1.69
N GLN A 104 -1.18 7.65 1.80
CA GLN A 104 -1.59 8.83 2.55
C GLN A 104 -2.55 8.48 3.67
N GLU A 105 -3.31 7.38 3.53
CA GLU A 105 -4.21 6.92 4.55
C GLU A 105 -4.13 5.40 4.62
N LEU A 106 -4.39 4.87 5.80
CA LEU A 106 -4.31 3.45 6.05
C LEU A 106 -5.41 3.05 7.01
N THR A 107 -6.20 2.05 6.63
CA THR A 107 -7.22 1.49 7.50
C THR A 107 -7.02 -0.01 7.57
N MET A 108 -6.94 -0.54 8.77
CA MET A 108 -6.82 -1.97 8.99
C MET A 108 -8.21 -2.58 9.02
N LEU A 109 -8.41 -3.61 8.18
CA LEU A 109 -9.72 -4.22 7.99
C LEU A 109 -9.79 -5.64 8.55
N ASP A 110 -8.83 -6.00 9.38
CA ASP A 110 -8.82 -7.33 9.97
C ASP A 110 -9.93 -7.50 11.01
N SER A 111 -10.14 -8.75 11.39
CA SER A 111 -11.22 -9.10 12.31
C SER A 111 -11.07 -8.46 13.69
N ARG A 112 -9.94 -7.86 13.98
CA ARG A 112 -9.74 -7.17 15.24
C ARG A 112 -10.36 -5.79 15.28
N GLY A 113 -11.07 -5.41 14.23
CA GLY A 113 -11.66 -4.11 14.14
C GLY A 113 -10.99 -3.26 13.11
N CYS A 114 -11.60 -2.12 12.84
CA CYS A 114 -11.08 -1.21 11.82
C CYS A 114 -10.46 -0.02 12.50
N LEU A 115 -9.19 0.18 12.24
CA LEU A 115 -8.47 1.35 12.75
C LEU A 115 -8.05 2.20 11.57
N LEU A 116 -8.39 3.47 11.62
CA LEU A 116 -8.08 4.41 10.55
C LEU A 116 -6.94 5.31 10.98
N TYR A 117 -5.92 5.37 10.14
CA TYR A 117 -4.78 6.27 10.33
C TYR A 117 -4.60 7.13 9.10
N THR A 118 -4.39 8.41 9.30
CA THR A 118 -4.13 9.33 8.21
C THR A 118 -2.86 10.10 8.49
N SER A 119 -2.31 10.66 7.43
CA SER A 119 -1.13 11.49 7.58
C SER A 119 -1.42 12.81 8.27
N ASP A 120 -2.69 13.17 8.34
CA ASP A 120 -3.09 14.40 9.04
C ASP A 120 -3.14 14.19 10.53
N ALA A 121 -3.10 13.01 11.00
CA ALA A 121 -3.03 12.67 12.40
C ALA A 121 -4.20 13.14 13.19
N ALA A 122 -5.24 13.19 12.86
CA ALA A 122 -6.22 13.66 13.69
C ALA A 122 -6.90 12.69 14.48
N ASP A 123 -7.18 12.48 14.90
CA ASP A 123 -7.92 11.96 15.44
C ASP A 123 -8.37 10.96 15.87
N GLU A 124 -8.72 10.91 16.15
CA GLU A 124 -9.20 10.27 16.63
C GLU A 124 -10.04 9.60 16.75
N GLN A 125 -10.50 9.36 16.83
CA GLN A 125 -11.35 8.83 17.06
C GLN A 125 -11.81 7.87 16.77
N ASP A 126 -11.83 7.35 16.87
CA ASP A 126 -12.37 6.50 16.60
C ASP A 126 -13.15 5.80 17.00
N ARG A 127 -13.59 5.69 17.14
CA ARG A 127 -14.35 5.09 17.54
C ARG A 127 -14.83 4.15 17.23
N VAL A 128 -15.02 3.61 17.30
CA VAL A 128 -15.62 2.79 17.13
C VAL A 128 -16.04 2.19 17.22
#